data_ef2d966bff600a3bdc91c5a437790cd2
#
_entry.id   ef2d966bff600a3bdc91c5a437790cd2
#
_cell.length_a   1.000
_cell.length_b   1.000
_cell.length_c   1.000
_cell.angle_alpha   90.00
_cell.angle_beta   90.00
_cell.angle_gamma   90.00
#
_symmetry.space_group_name_H-M   'P 1'
#
loop_
_entity.id
_entity.type
_entity.pdbx_description
1 polymer ?
#
loop_
_entity_poly.entity_id
_entity_poly.type
_entity_poly.pdbx_seq_one_letter_code
_entity_poly.pdbx_strand_id
1 'polypeptide(L)'
;MSGEKKLLPGEIPAGIMDYILRSLQEICYGQVVLIAQDARLVQVERNEKLRVTDCRMCRERKPIAAVELQCLQERIHQSFRNLAYGQLVIIIKAGSVVQMERTEKRRFTGLDGEGI
;
A
#
# COMPACT_ATOMS: atom_id res chain seq x y z
N MET A 1 -29.59 -2.52 -1.67
CA MET A 1 -28.99 -2.57 -1.99
C MET A 1 -28.03 -2.70 -1.58
N SER A 2 -27.52 -3.05 -1.60
CA SER A 2 -26.63 -3.26 -1.09
C SER A 2 -25.63 -2.84 -1.36
N GLY A 3 -25.11 -2.32 -1.06
CA GLY A 3 -24.01 -1.80 -1.33
C GLY A 3 -22.83 -2.51 -1.09
N GLU A 4 -22.81 -3.58 -0.56
CA GLU A 4 -21.70 -4.14 -0.28
C GLU A 4 -21.20 -4.99 -1.29
N LYS A 5 -20.34 -4.63 -2.11
CA LYS A 5 -19.75 -5.39 -3.12
C LYS A 5 -18.47 -5.92 -2.63
N LYS A 6 -18.29 -7.21 -2.57
CA LYS A 6 -17.04 -7.79 -2.17
C LYS A 6 -16.03 -7.62 -3.27
N LEU A 7 -14.81 -7.30 -2.91
CA LEU A 7 -13.75 -7.15 -3.87
C LEU A 7 -13.32 -8.50 -4.42
N LEU A 8 -12.96 -8.52 -5.67
CA LEU A 8 -12.41 -9.72 -6.27
C LEU A 8 -10.97 -9.89 -5.82
N PRO A 9 -10.45 -11.11 -5.85
CA PRO A 9 -9.07 -11.33 -5.46
C PRO A 9 -8.11 -10.45 -6.24
N GLY A 10 -7.26 -9.77 -5.53
CA GLY A 10 -6.25 -8.91 -6.14
C GLY A 10 -6.77 -7.58 -6.65
N GLU A 11 -8.04 -7.31 -6.46
CA GLU A 11 -8.63 -6.09 -6.96
C GLU A 11 -8.40 -4.90 -6.04
N ILE A 12 -8.03 -3.77 -6.63
CA ILE A 12 -7.95 -2.52 -5.89
C ILE A 12 -8.90 -1.57 -6.62
N PRO A 13 -10.02 -1.23 -6.00
CA PRO A 13 -11.00 -0.34 -6.65
C PRO A 13 -10.39 1.02 -6.96
N ALA A 14 -10.90 1.66 -7.99
CA ALA A 14 -10.36 2.94 -8.43
C ALA A 14 -10.34 3.99 -7.33
N GLY A 15 -11.39 4.05 -6.54
CA GLY A 15 -11.45 5.03 -5.45
C GLY A 15 -10.38 4.80 -4.39
N ILE A 16 -10.10 3.54 -4.11
CA ILE A 16 -9.07 3.20 -3.14
C ILE A 16 -7.69 3.47 -3.73
N MET A 17 -7.51 3.15 -5.02
CA MET A 17 -6.26 3.45 -5.68
C MET A 17 -5.99 4.96 -5.67
N ASP A 18 -7.03 5.77 -5.88
CA ASP A 18 -6.90 7.21 -5.81
C ASP A 18 -6.45 7.66 -4.42
N TYR A 19 -7.00 7.07 -3.39
CA TYR A 19 -6.61 7.38 -2.03
C TYR A 19 -5.14 7.02 -1.80
N ILE A 20 -4.73 5.85 -2.29
CA ILE A 20 -3.35 5.41 -2.15
C ILE A 20 -2.41 6.39 -2.86
N LEU A 21 -2.70 6.70 -4.12
CA LEU A 21 -1.84 7.58 -4.88
C LEU A 21 -1.78 8.99 -4.30
N ARG A 22 -2.91 9.47 -3.78
CA ARG A 22 -2.94 10.77 -3.13
C ARG A 22 -2.08 10.76 -1.88
N SER A 23 -2.17 9.68 -1.11
CA SER A 23 -1.37 9.55 0.10
C SER A 23 0.12 9.56 -0.22
N LEU A 24 0.51 8.88 -1.30
CA LEU A 24 1.91 8.87 -1.71
C LEU A 24 2.40 10.26 -2.09
N GLN A 25 1.50 11.11 -2.54
CA GLN A 25 1.87 12.46 -2.92
C GLN A 25 1.85 13.43 -1.76
N GLU A 26 1.13 13.11 -0.70
CA GLU A 26 1.03 13.99 0.45
C GLU A 26 2.04 13.70 1.55
N ILE A 27 2.47 12.48 1.67
CA ILE A 27 3.39 12.09 2.73
C ILE A 27 4.81 12.48 2.37
N CYS A 28 5.50 13.13 3.29
CA CYS A 28 6.90 13.45 3.08
C CYS A 28 7.78 12.33 3.62
N TYR A 29 7.49 11.84 4.81
CA TYR A 29 8.20 10.71 5.40
C TYR A 29 7.17 9.79 6.02
N GLY A 30 7.18 8.55 5.62
CA GLY A 30 6.24 7.59 6.16
C GLY A 30 6.02 6.43 5.24
N GLN A 31 4.84 5.85 5.33
CA GLN A 31 4.54 4.68 4.51
C GLN A 31 3.04 4.50 4.35
N VAL A 32 2.70 3.79 3.29
CA VAL A 32 1.33 3.37 3.06
C VAL A 32 1.35 1.85 3.02
N VAL A 33 0.47 1.21 3.77
CA VAL A 33 0.43 -0.24 3.88
C VAL A 33 -0.90 -0.76 3.37
N LEU A 34 -0.85 -1.71 2.44
CA LEU A 34 -2.04 -2.37 1.94
C LEU A 34 -2.05 -3.77 2.55
N ILE A 35 -3.13 -4.13 3.21
CA ILE A 35 -3.23 -5.41 3.88
C ILE A 35 -4.18 -6.34 3.16
N ALA A 36 -3.72 -7.56 2.89
CA ALA A 36 -4.49 -8.56 2.16
C ALA A 36 -4.89 -9.71 3.07
N GLN A 37 -6.12 -10.17 2.93
CA GLN A 37 -6.60 -11.37 3.58
C GLN A 37 -7.51 -12.08 2.59
N ASP A 38 -7.35 -13.37 2.44
CA ASP A 38 -8.12 -14.17 1.48
C ASP A 38 -7.98 -13.57 0.09
N ALA A 39 -6.79 -13.14 -0.25
CA ALA A 39 -6.46 -12.55 -1.54
C ALA A 39 -7.22 -11.26 -1.83
N ARG A 40 -7.80 -10.63 -0.83
CA ARG A 40 -8.55 -9.39 -1.01
C ARG A 40 -7.98 -8.29 -0.17
N LEU A 41 -8.06 -7.07 -0.67
CA LEU A 41 -7.63 -5.90 0.06
C LEU A 41 -8.63 -5.63 1.18
N VAL A 42 -8.18 -5.66 2.42
CA VAL A 42 -9.07 -5.43 3.56
C VAL A 42 -8.78 -4.14 4.30
N GLN A 43 -7.60 -3.56 4.10
CA GLN A 43 -7.25 -2.37 4.85
C GLN A 43 -6.13 -1.61 4.18
N VAL A 44 -6.17 -0.30 4.25
CA VAL A 44 -5.08 0.55 3.81
C VAL A 44 -4.71 1.43 4.99
N GLU A 45 -3.45 1.41 5.39
CA GLU A 45 -2.98 2.23 6.48
C GLU A 45 -2.07 3.30 5.95
N ARG A 46 -2.23 4.50 6.47
CA ARG A 46 -1.36 5.60 6.10
C ARG A 46 -0.62 6.02 7.35
N ASN A 47 0.68 5.89 7.32
CA ASN A 47 1.51 6.20 8.47
C ASN A 47 2.43 7.33 8.09
N GLU A 48 2.34 8.44 8.79
CA GLU A 48 3.13 9.60 8.46
C GLU A 48 3.99 9.99 9.64
N LYS A 49 5.28 10.23 9.40
CA LYS A 49 6.19 10.62 10.44
C LYS A 49 6.43 12.10 10.38
N LEU A 50 6.19 12.78 11.49
CA LEU A 50 6.36 14.20 11.57
C LEU A 50 7.42 14.51 12.62
N ARG A 51 8.41 15.30 12.24
CA ARG A 51 9.46 15.68 13.17
C ARG A 51 9.04 16.95 13.87
N VAL A 52 8.98 16.88 15.18
CA VAL A 52 8.56 18.04 15.96
C VAL A 52 9.52 19.20 15.82
N THR A 53 10.80 18.89 15.71
CA THR A 53 11.80 19.96 15.60
C THR A 53 11.88 20.58 14.22
N ASP A 54 11.24 19.97 13.25
CA ASP A 54 11.30 20.48 11.90
C ASP A 54 9.95 21.05 11.52
N CYS A 55 9.79 22.31 11.64
CA CYS A 55 8.52 22.95 11.33
C CYS A 55 8.31 23.16 9.85
N ARG A 56 9.24 22.72 9.03
CA ARG A 56 9.06 22.91 7.61
C ARG A 56 8.29 21.79 7.03
N MET A 57 7.34 22.12 6.21
CA MET A 57 6.69 21.10 5.43
C MET A 57 7.67 20.65 4.38
N CYS A 58 7.37 19.56 3.71
CA CYS A 58 8.24 19.00 2.70
C CYS A 58 8.23 19.91 1.48
N ARG A 59 9.02 20.95 1.52
CA ARG A 59 8.98 21.96 0.46
C ARG A 59 9.64 21.55 -0.81
N GLU A 60 10.53 20.59 -0.70
CA GLU A 60 11.23 20.16 -1.88
C GLU A 60 10.52 19.10 -2.65
N ARG A 61 9.30 18.81 -2.24
CA ARG A 61 8.55 17.81 -2.93
C ARG A 61 8.17 18.32 -4.30
N LYS A 62 8.47 17.56 -5.31
CA LYS A 62 8.03 17.85 -6.64
C LYS A 62 6.81 17.01 -6.93
N PRO A 63 5.84 17.53 -7.65
CA PRO A 63 4.68 16.73 -8.02
C PRO A 63 5.17 15.52 -8.81
N ILE A 64 4.56 14.38 -8.56
CA ILE A 64 4.91 13.18 -9.30
C ILE A 64 4.36 13.31 -10.71
N ALA A 65 5.19 13.09 -11.70
CA ALA A 65 4.76 13.20 -13.08
C ALA A 65 3.70 12.14 -13.39
N ALA A 66 2.82 12.43 -14.34
CA ALA A 66 1.76 11.51 -14.69
C ALA A 66 2.29 10.14 -15.09
N VAL A 67 3.40 10.11 -15.80
CA VAL A 67 4.00 8.86 -16.21
C VAL A 67 4.47 8.06 -15.00
N GLU A 68 5.05 8.73 -14.02
CA GLU A 68 5.49 8.07 -12.82
C GLU A 68 4.33 7.55 -12.01
N LEU A 69 3.24 8.31 -11.93
CA LEU A 69 2.06 7.87 -11.21
C LEU A 69 1.49 6.62 -11.84
N GLN A 70 1.45 6.58 -13.16
CA GLN A 70 0.94 5.42 -13.86
C GLN A 70 1.83 4.21 -13.60
N CYS A 71 3.13 4.42 -13.60
CA CYS A 71 4.08 3.37 -13.32
C CYS A 71 3.91 2.82 -11.91
N LEU A 72 3.73 3.73 -10.94
CA LEU A 72 3.50 3.34 -9.56
C LEU A 72 2.21 2.55 -9.43
N GLN A 73 1.17 3.02 -10.09
CA GLN A 73 -0.12 2.37 -10.05
C GLN A 73 -0.03 0.93 -10.56
N GLU A 74 0.65 0.75 -11.67
CA GLU A 74 0.82 -0.57 -12.24
C GLU A 74 1.65 -1.46 -11.34
N ARG A 75 2.70 -0.91 -10.76
CA ARG A 75 3.55 -1.68 -9.87
C ARG A 75 2.80 -2.09 -8.60
N ILE A 76 1.95 -1.21 -8.09
CA ILE A 76 1.14 -1.53 -6.93
C ILE A 76 0.17 -2.66 -7.28
N HIS A 77 -0.48 -2.57 -8.43
CA HIS A 77 -1.39 -3.63 -8.86
C HIS A 77 -0.66 -4.96 -9.00
N GLN A 78 0.50 -4.94 -9.66
CA GLN A 78 1.25 -6.16 -9.85
C GLN A 78 1.74 -6.77 -8.55
N SER A 79 2.18 -5.92 -7.62
CA SER A 79 2.71 -6.40 -6.36
C SER A 79 1.60 -6.95 -5.46
N PHE A 80 0.41 -6.38 -5.57
CA PHE A 80 -0.69 -6.80 -4.74
C PHE A 80 -1.40 -8.03 -5.30
N ARG A 81 -1.26 -8.26 -6.61
CA ARG A 81 -1.88 -9.41 -7.23
C ARG A 81 -1.26 -10.68 -6.66
N ASN A 82 -2.01 -11.69 -6.44
CA ASN A 82 -1.56 -12.96 -5.90
C ASN A 82 -1.07 -12.89 -4.44
N LEU A 83 -1.38 -11.82 -3.74
CA LEU A 83 -1.05 -11.74 -2.33
C LEU A 83 -2.26 -12.19 -1.54
N ALA A 84 -2.24 -13.43 -1.06
CA ALA A 84 -3.38 -13.97 -0.35
C ALA A 84 -3.45 -13.47 1.09
N TYR A 85 -2.32 -13.53 1.80
CA TYR A 85 -2.24 -13.05 3.16
C TYR A 85 -0.92 -12.31 3.31
N GLY A 86 -0.97 -11.11 3.78
CA GLY A 86 0.24 -10.35 3.97
C GLY A 86 0.01 -8.88 3.74
N GLN A 87 1.04 -8.20 3.33
CA GLN A 87 0.93 -6.77 3.16
C GLN A 87 1.93 -6.25 2.13
N LEU A 88 1.59 -5.11 1.56
CA LEU A 88 2.47 -4.39 0.66
C LEU A 88 2.74 -3.06 1.33
N VAL A 89 4.00 -2.74 1.60
CA VAL A 89 4.40 -1.50 2.25
C VAL A 89 5.10 -0.62 1.24
N ILE A 90 4.62 0.62 1.12
CA ILE A 90 5.21 1.59 0.20
C ILE A 90 5.85 2.67 1.04
N ILE A 91 7.16 2.80 0.95
CA ILE A 91 7.93 3.69 1.82
C ILE A 91 8.28 4.98 1.11
N ILE A 92 8.02 6.10 1.78
CA ILE A 92 8.24 7.42 1.24
C ILE A 92 9.25 8.15 2.09
N LYS A 93 10.24 8.76 1.43
CA LYS A 93 11.22 9.60 2.09
C LYS A 93 11.40 10.85 1.27
N ALA A 94 11.38 12.00 1.94
CA ALA A 94 11.53 13.29 1.29
C ALA A 94 10.55 13.46 0.13
N GLY A 95 9.33 12.95 0.31
CA GLY A 95 8.29 13.10 -0.69
C GLY A 95 8.40 12.18 -1.89
N SER A 96 9.33 11.23 -1.85
CA SER A 96 9.49 10.29 -2.97
C SER A 96 9.33 8.85 -2.51
N VAL A 97 8.72 8.05 -3.35
CA VAL A 97 8.60 6.63 -3.06
C VAL A 97 9.97 6.01 -3.30
N VAL A 98 10.57 5.45 -2.25
CA VAL A 98 11.91 4.90 -2.34
C VAL A 98 11.95 3.39 -2.32
N GLN A 99 10.87 2.76 -1.88
CA GLN A 99 10.90 1.32 -1.70
C GLN A 99 9.51 0.74 -1.59
N MET A 100 9.32 -0.45 -2.08
CA MET A 100 8.11 -1.22 -1.85
C MET A 100 8.53 -2.55 -1.29
N GLU A 101 7.89 -2.97 -0.20
CA GLU A 101 8.18 -4.24 0.41
C GLU A 101 6.93 -5.09 0.42
N ARG A 102 7.04 -6.30 -0.05
CA ARG A 102 5.92 -7.21 -0.10
C ARG A 102 6.17 -8.35 0.86
N THR A 103 5.30 -8.48 1.86
CA THR A 103 5.40 -9.56 2.82
C THR A 103 4.26 -10.53 2.56
N GLU A 104 4.60 -11.76 2.34
CA GLU A 104 3.60 -12.78 2.10
C GLU A 104 3.59 -13.74 3.27
N LYS A 105 2.43 -13.98 3.85
CA LYS A 105 2.31 -14.90 4.96
C LYS A 105 1.61 -16.15 4.47
N ARG A 106 2.14 -17.30 4.85
CA ARG A 106 1.53 -18.56 4.49
C ARG A 106 1.12 -19.28 5.73
N ARG A 107 -0.08 -19.81 5.70
CA ARG A 107 -0.55 -20.62 6.79
C ARG A 107 -0.55 -22.05 6.37
N PHE A 108 0.00 -22.88 7.21
CA PHE A 108 0.01 -24.29 6.94
C PHE A 108 -0.93 -24.95 7.93
N THR A 109 -2.22 -24.89 7.60
CA THR A 109 -3.18 -25.44 8.50
C THR A 109 -3.31 -26.91 8.23
N GLY A 110 -3.61 -27.58 9.21
CA GLY A 110 -3.75 -28.97 9.06
C GLY A 110 -2.50 -29.69 9.20
N LEU A 111 -1.49 -29.25 8.75
CA LEU A 111 -0.40 -29.88 8.87
C LEU A 111 0.17 -29.74 10.02
N ASP A 112 0.00 -29.18 10.38
CA ASP A 112 0.43 -28.89 11.08
C ASP A 112 0.85 -28.73 11.97
N GLY A 113 0.62 -28.50 12.02
CA GLY A 113 0.88 -28.09 12.77
C GLY A 113 1.67 -28.62 13.60
N GLU A 114 1.65 -29.37 13.54
CA GLU A 114 2.25 -29.82 14.34
C GLU A 114 3.37 -30.01 14.16
N GLY A 115 3.71 -30.31 13.77
CA GLY A 115 4.90 -30.59 13.60
C GLY A 115 5.74 -29.57 13.41
N ILE A 116 5.44 -28.62 13.41
CA ILE A 116 6.34 -27.68 13.13
C ILE A 116 6.80 -26.98 14.21
#